data_98a1b23f3ab61a586eb618b1ab8cb4bb
#
_entry.id   98a1b23f3ab61a586eb618b1ab8cb4bb
#
_cell.length_a   1.000
_cell.length_b   1.000
_cell.length_c   1.000
_cell.angle_alpha   90.00
_cell.angle_beta   90.00
_cell.angle_gamma   90.00
#
_symmetry.space_group_name_H-M   'P 1'
#
loop_
_entity.id
_entity.type
_entity.pdbx_description
1 polymer ?
#
loop_
_entity_poly.entity_id
_entity_poly.type
_entity_poly.pdbx_seq_one_letter_code
_entity_poly.pdbx_strand_id
1 'polypeptide(L)'
;MKRILIIEDTDTIREELTKLLTRYGYEVLAPTDFENILEYVKENNSDLILLDINLPYFDGYHICREIRKDSNVPIIIVTSRDSDMDEIMSMNLGAMIL
;
A
#
# COMPACT_ATOMS: atom_id res chain seq x y z
N MET A 1 -16.14 -10.16 -5.23
CA MET A 1 -15.10 -9.37 -5.89
C MET A 1 -14.04 -9.00 -4.87
N LYS A 2 -12.77 -9.27 -5.18
CA LYS A 2 -11.68 -8.92 -4.27
C LYS A 2 -11.40 -7.42 -4.34
N ARG A 3 -11.09 -6.85 -3.19
CA ARG A 3 -10.84 -5.42 -3.05
C ARG A 3 -9.36 -5.16 -2.83
N ILE A 4 -8.78 -4.27 -3.64
CA ILE A 4 -7.37 -3.88 -3.54
C ILE A 4 -7.31 -2.41 -3.16
N LEU A 5 -6.55 -2.12 -2.10
CA LEU A 5 -6.30 -0.75 -1.66
C LEU A 5 -4.93 -0.32 -2.18
N ILE A 6 -4.88 0.80 -2.88
CA ILE A 6 -3.64 1.36 -3.43
C ILE A 6 -3.27 2.59 -2.61
N ILE A 7 -2.07 2.57 -2.02
CA ILE A 7 -1.51 3.71 -1.30
C ILE A 7 -0.31 4.20 -2.09
N GLU A 8 -0.55 5.17 -2.97
CA GLU A 8 0.42 5.71 -3.92
C GLU A 8 0.15 7.19 -4.14
N ASP A 9 1.14 8.06 -3.93
CA ASP A 9 0.96 9.50 -4.03
C ASP A 9 1.15 10.07 -5.45
N THR A 10 1.80 9.33 -6.35
CA THR A 10 1.97 9.77 -7.72
C THR A 10 0.69 9.55 -8.51
N ASP A 11 0.05 10.63 -8.95
CA ASP A 11 -1.26 10.56 -9.61
C ASP A 11 -1.25 9.63 -10.82
N THR A 12 -0.25 9.74 -11.68
CA THR A 12 -0.18 8.93 -12.90
C THR A 12 -0.05 7.44 -12.59
N ILE A 13 0.78 7.09 -11.63
CA ILE A 13 0.97 5.68 -11.23
C ILE A 13 -0.30 5.14 -10.60
N ARG A 14 -0.91 5.91 -9.70
CA ARG A 14 -2.15 5.52 -9.03
C ARG A 14 -3.26 5.28 -10.04
N GLU A 15 -3.42 6.17 -11.01
CA GLU A 15 -4.44 6.04 -12.04
C GLU A 15 -4.20 4.83 -12.95
N GLU A 16 -2.95 4.60 -13.36
CA GLU A 16 -2.61 3.46 -14.20
C GLU A 16 -2.87 2.14 -13.49
N LEU A 17 -2.49 2.05 -12.23
CA LEU A 17 -2.76 0.85 -11.43
C LEU A 17 -4.26 0.63 -11.26
N THR A 18 -5.01 1.69 -11.01
CA THR A 18 -6.46 1.60 -10.85
C THR A 18 -7.11 1.06 -12.12
N LYS A 19 -6.72 1.58 -13.27
CA LYS A 19 -7.26 1.13 -14.55
C LYS A 19 -6.93 -0.34 -14.81
N LEU A 20 -5.67 -0.71 -14.57
CA LEU A 20 -5.21 -2.07 -14.80
C LEU A 20 -5.96 -3.07 -13.94
N LEU A 21 -6.02 -2.80 -12.64
CA LEU A 21 -6.65 -3.72 -11.69
C LEU A 21 -8.16 -3.80 -11.89
N THR A 22 -8.79 -2.70 -12.20
CA THR A 22 -10.22 -2.68 -12.51
C THR A 22 -10.51 -3.53 -13.75
N ARG A 23 -9.64 -3.48 -14.73
CA ARG A 23 -9.78 -4.30 -15.96
C ARG A 23 -9.76 -5.78 -15.64
N TYR A 24 -8.97 -6.19 -14.64
CA TYR A 24 -8.89 -7.59 -14.24
C TYR A 24 -10.01 -8.01 -13.28
N GLY A 25 -10.96 -7.13 -13.00
CA GLY A 25 -12.14 -7.48 -12.22
C GLY A 25 -12.04 -7.22 -10.72
N TYR A 26 -11.03 -6.47 -10.28
CA TYR A 26 -10.90 -6.11 -8.87
C TYR A 26 -11.65 -4.82 -8.56
N GLU A 27 -12.14 -4.73 -7.31
CA GLU A 27 -12.62 -3.46 -6.78
C GLU A 27 -11.39 -2.71 -6.25
N VAL A 28 -11.22 -1.45 -6.65
CA VAL A 28 -10.03 -0.69 -6.31
C VAL A 28 -10.39 0.52 -5.46
N LEU A 29 -9.68 0.67 -4.33
CA LEU A 29 -9.74 1.87 -3.50
C LEU A 29 -8.39 2.59 -3.65
N ALA A 30 -8.43 3.86 -4.01
CA ALA A 30 -7.22 4.64 -4.26
C ALA A 30 -7.34 6.02 -3.62
N PRO A 31 -7.25 6.10 -2.27
CA PRO A 31 -7.42 7.36 -1.56
C PRO A 31 -6.30 8.35 -1.86
N THR A 32 -6.62 9.64 -1.73
CA THR A 32 -5.67 10.73 -1.95
C THR A 32 -5.36 11.52 -0.68
N ASP A 33 -6.08 11.25 0.40
CA ASP A 33 -5.83 11.89 1.71
C ASP A 33 -4.83 11.06 2.50
N PHE A 34 -3.53 11.30 2.29
CA PHE A 34 -2.48 10.50 2.90
C PHE A 34 -2.25 10.84 4.37
N GLU A 35 -2.66 12.01 4.80
CA GLU A 35 -2.54 12.38 6.21
C GLU A 35 -3.38 11.48 7.10
N ASN A 36 -4.56 11.06 6.61
CA ASN A 36 -5.49 10.21 7.35
C ASN A 36 -5.53 8.78 6.82
N ILE A 37 -4.45 8.33 6.20
CA ILE A 37 -4.45 7.04 5.50
C ILE A 37 -4.68 5.84 6.43
N LEU A 38 -4.16 5.89 7.66
CA LEU A 38 -4.31 4.79 8.59
C LEU A 38 -5.77 4.61 9.03
N GLU A 39 -6.49 5.69 9.19
CA GLU A 39 -7.93 5.63 9.49
C GLU A 39 -8.69 5.04 8.30
N TYR A 40 -8.33 5.46 7.10
CA TYR A 40 -8.94 4.94 5.88
C TYR A 40 -8.77 3.42 5.77
N VAL A 41 -7.57 2.93 6.06
CA VAL A 41 -7.29 1.49 6.03
C VAL A 41 -8.18 0.75 7.01
N LYS A 42 -8.36 1.28 8.21
CA LYS A 42 -9.18 0.65 9.24
C LYS A 42 -10.67 0.64 8.89
N GLU A 43 -11.15 1.71 8.25
CA GLU A 43 -12.56 1.85 7.90
C GLU A 43 -12.96 1.07 6.65
N ASN A 44 -12.00 0.77 5.80
CA ASN A 44 -12.25 0.14 4.50
C ASN A 44 -11.48 -1.17 4.39
N ASN A 45 -12.12 -2.27 4.77
CA ASN A 45 -11.50 -3.58 4.69
C ASN A 45 -11.11 -3.90 3.25
N SER A 46 -9.88 -4.36 3.07
CA SER A 46 -9.38 -4.74 1.76
C SER A 46 -8.76 -6.14 1.82
N ASP A 47 -8.65 -6.79 0.68
CA ASP A 47 -8.07 -8.13 0.57
C ASP A 47 -6.58 -8.08 0.29
N LEU A 48 -6.09 -6.94 -0.20
CA LEU A 48 -4.69 -6.73 -0.52
C LEU A 48 -4.40 -5.23 -0.49
N ILE A 49 -3.21 -4.86 -0.02
CA ILE A 49 -2.75 -3.48 -0.04
C ILE A 49 -1.49 -3.39 -0.88
N LEU A 50 -1.51 -2.48 -1.87
CA LEU A 50 -0.30 -2.08 -2.60
C LEU A 50 0.18 -0.78 -1.98
N LEU A 51 1.41 -0.78 -1.47
CA LEU A 51 1.92 0.31 -0.65
C LEU A 51 3.22 0.87 -1.23
N ASP A 52 3.22 2.16 -1.54
CA ASP A 52 4.44 2.87 -1.90
C ASP A 52 5.19 3.27 -0.64
N ILE A 53 6.52 3.28 -0.72
CA ILE A 53 7.36 3.68 0.40
C ILE A 53 7.44 5.20 0.54
N ASN A 54 7.47 5.91 -0.59
CA ASN A 54 7.66 7.37 -0.61
C ASN A 54 6.34 8.12 -0.55
N LEU A 55 5.83 8.34 0.66
CA LEU A 55 4.58 9.05 0.87
C LEU A 55 4.83 10.42 1.52
N PRO A 56 3.96 11.42 1.31
CA PRO A 56 4.22 12.78 1.77
C PRO A 56 4.24 12.97 3.28
N TYR A 57 3.41 12.25 4.04
CA TYR A 57 3.32 12.43 5.50
C TYR A 57 4.01 11.35 6.30
N PHE A 58 4.05 10.13 5.76
CA PHE A 58 4.64 8.98 6.43
C PHE A 58 5.44 8.19 5.42
N ASP A 59 6.51 7.52 5.86
CA ASP A 59 7.12 6.55 4.97
C ASP A 59 6.31 5.25 4.97
N GLY A 60 6.46 4.45 3.91
CA GLY A 60 5.69 3.22 3.78
C GLY A 60 5.97 2.20 4.87
N TYR A 61 7.18 2.22 5.43
CA TYR A 61 7.53 1.30 6.52
C TYR A 61 6.69 1.58 7.76
N HIS A 62 6.53 2.85 8.09
CA HIS A 62 5.70 3.25 9.23
C HIS A 62 4.26 2.79 9.04
N ILE A 63 3.71 3.02 7.85
CA ILE A 63 2.34 2.61 7.56
C ILE A 63 2.19 1.10 7.66
N CYS A 64 3.13 0.34 7.10
CA CYS A 64 3.10 -1.11 7.18
C CYS A 64 3.12 -1.60 8.63
N ARG A 65 3.99 -1.04 9.47
CA ARG A 65 4.06 -1.40 10.89
C ARG A 65 2.75 -1.12 11.60
N GLU A 66 2.14 0.04 11.33
CA GLU A 66 0.89 0.40 11.99
C GLU A 66 -0.26 -0.50 11.57
N ILE A 67 -0.32 -0.85 10.28
CA ILE A 67 -1.35 -1.78 9.80
C ILE A 67 -1.18 -3.15 10.46
N ARG A 68 0.06 -3.62 10.61
CA ARG A 68 0.34 -4.94 11.19
C ARG A 68 -0.05 -5.06 12.65
N LYS A 69 -0.20 -3.97 13.38
CA LYS A 69 -0.65 -4.02 14.77
C LYS A 69 -2.06 -4.59 14.90
N ASP A 70 -2.90 -4.34 13.89
CA ASP A 70 -4.32 -4.69 13.95
C ASP A 70 -4.78 -5.64 12.84
N SER A 71 -3.93 -5.96 11.87
CA SER A 71 -4.37 -6.69 10.67
C SER A 71 -3.27 -7.54 10.09
N ASN A 72 -3.65 -8.69 9.52
CA ASN A 72 -2.78 -9.58 8.77
C ASN A 72 -3.03 -9.47 7.27
N VAL A 73 -3.67 -8.39 6.81
CA VAL A 73 -3.94 -8.21 5.39
C VAL A 73 -2.66 -8.28 4.57
N PRO A 74 -2.64 -9.00 3.43
CA PRO A 74 -1.44 -9.05 2.60
C PRO A 74 -1.06 -7.64 2.12
N ILE A 75 0.23 -7.31 2.22
CA ILE A 75 0.78 -6.04 1.79
C ILE A 75 1.91 -6.30 0.80
N ILE A 76 1.85 -5.67 -0.36
CA ILE A 76 2.93 -5.69 -1.34
C ILE A 76 3.54 -4.29 -1.37
N ILE A 77 4.83 -4.20 -1.05
CA ILE A 77 5.55 -2.94 -1.07
C ILE A 77 6.15 -2.74 -2.45
N VAL A 78 5.81 -1.62 -3.07
CA VAL A 78 6.32 -1.24 -4.38
C VAL A 78 7.43 -0.22 -4.16
N THR A 79 8.65 -0.53 -4.62
CA THR A 79 9.78 0.37 -4.45
C THR A 79 10.67 0.35 -5.69
N SER A 80 11.24 1.51 -6.00
CA SER A 80 12.22 1.65 -7.08
C SER A 80 13.64 1.87 -6.53
N ARG A 81 13.83 1.81 -5.21
CA ARG A 81 15.11 2.09 -4.57
C ARG A 81 15.70 0.83 -3.96
N ASP A 82 16.88 0.43 -4.45
CA ASP A 82 17.55 -0.80 -4.00
C ASP A 82 17.89 -0.78 -2.51
N SER A 83 18.31 0.38 -1.99
CA SER A 83 18.67 0.51 -0.57
C SER A 83 17.49 0.24 0.37
N ASP A 84 16.27 0.49 -0.10
CA ASP A 84 15.08 0.26 0.70
C ASP A 84 14.77 -1.23 0.85
N MET A 85 15.15 -2.05 -0.12
CA MET A 85 14.93 -3.50 -0.06
C MET A 85 15.67 -4.14 1.09
N ASP A 86 16.92 -3.74 1.32
CA ASP A 86 17.70 -4.26 2.44
C ASP A 86 17.07 -3.89 3.77
N GLU A 87 16.57 -2.67 3.88
CA GLU A 87 15.90 -2.20 5.09
C GLU A 87 14.62 -2.98 5.35
N ILE A 88 13.81 -3.21 4.30
CA ILE A 88 12.56 -3.98 4.42
C ILE A 88 12.86 -5.39 4.93
N MET A 89 13.85 -6.04 4.37
CA MET A 89 14.19 -7.40 4.74
C MET A 89 14.71 -7.49 6.18
N SER A 90 15.49 -6.49 6.61
CA SER A 90 16.04 -6.48 7.96
C SER A 90 14.97 -6.21 9.02
N MET A 91 13.90 -5.53 8.68
CA MET A 91 12.85 -5.16 9.62
C MET A 91 11.76 -6.22 9.77
N ASN A 92 11.73 -7.22 8.90
CA ASN A 92 10.76 -8.31 8.97
C ASN A 92 9.31 -7.83 9.10
N LEU A 93 8.89 -7.00 8.16
CA LEU A 93 7.57 -6.35 8.23
C LEU A 93 6.39 -7.24 7.82
N GLY A 94 6.64 -8.47 7.38
CA GLY A 94 5.57 -9.36 6.95
C GLY A 94 4.91 -8.90 5.66
N ALA A 95 5.65 -8.18 4.81
CA ALA A 95 5.18 -7.71 3.52
C ALA A 95 5.99 -8.36 2.41
N MET A 96 5.41 -8.42 1.22
CA MET A 96 6.11 -8.84 0.01
C MET A 96 6.69 -7.62 -0.69
N ILE A 97 7.83 -7.80 -1.36
CA ILE A 97 8.51 -6.73 -2.09
C ILE A 97 8.33 -6.97 -3.57
N LEU A 98 7.95 -5.93 -4.28
CA LEU A 98 7.73 -6.01 -5.71
C LEU A 98 8.78 -5.20 -6.46
#